data_768c713e74668192c3bbc047ccc385cc
#
_entry.id   768c713e74668192c3bbc047ccc385cc
#
_cell.length_a   1.000
_cell.length_b   1.000
_cell.length_c   1.000
_cell.angle_alpha   90.00
_cell.angle_beta   90.00
_cell.angle_gamma   90.00
#
_symmetry.space_group_name_H-M   'P 1'
#
loop_
_entity.id
_entity.type
_entity.pdbx_description
1 polymer ?
#
loop_
_entity_poly.entity_id
_entity_poly.type
_entity_poly.pdbx_seq_one_letter_code
_entity_poly.pdbx_strand_id
1 'polypeptide(L)'
;MEEEIQSGEKTDPTGLMAKYRKILLNKSFQYQQMMDMSDTLVENVNDFFDEKEVICFQTYGQKVERLYNRSKMLREYMLQIRELQQQRLDEEQNRIMRILTI
;
A
#
# COMPACT_ATOMS: atom_id res chain seq x y z
N MET A 1 -1.01 -14.58 9.08
CA MET A 1 0.29 -13.92 9.10
C MET A 1 1.32 -14.64 9.95
N GLU A 2 1.01 -14.95 11.19
CA GLU A 2 1.90 -15.75 12.03
C GLU A 2 2.15 -17.15 11.47
N GLU A 3 1.14 -17.79 10.90
CA GLU A 3 1.29 -19.09 10.27
C GLU A 3 2.25 -19.05 9.08
N GLU A 4 2.24 -17.98 8.31
CA GLU A 4 3.14 -17.80 7.18
C GLU A 4 4.57 -17.56 7.64
N ILE A 5 4.75 -16.87 8.76
CA ILE A 5 6.06 -16.63 9.36
C ILE A 5 6.59 -17.92 10.00
N GLN A 6 5.73 -18.72 10.62
CA GLN A 6 6.13 -19.99 11.22
C GLN A 6 6.46 -21.07 10.19
N SER A 7 5.76 -21.07 9.07
CA SER A 7 6.12 -21.90 7.92
C SER A 7 7.21 -21.26 7.09
N GLY A 8 7.81 -20.19 7.58
CA GLY A 8 8.62 -19.21 6.88
C GLY A 8 9.97 -19.68 6.38
N GLU A 9 10.44 -20.84 6.79
CA GLU A 9 11.62 -21.44 6.18
C GLU A 9 11.44 -21.68 4.68
N LYS A 10 10.17 -21.73 4.24
CA LYS A 10 9.80 -21.99 2.86
C LYS A 10 9.08 -20.84 2.21
N THR A 11 8.81 -19.74 2.97
CA THR A 11 8.12 -18.58 2.43
C THR A 11 9.11 -17.71 1.70
N ASP A 12 8.92 -17.63 0.40
CA ASP A 12 9.67 -16.71 -0.44
C ASP A 12 9.36 -15.26 -0.02
N PRO A 13 10.37 -14.47 0.42
CA PRO A 13 10.14 -13.06 0.76
C PRO A 13 9.51 -12.28 -0.38
N THR A 14 9.83 -12.60 -1.61
CA THR A 14 9.26 -11.96 -2.80
C THR A 14 7.77 -12.25 -2.92
N GLY A 15 7.35 -13.49 -2.67
CA GLY A 15 5.94 -13.88 -2.67
C GLY A 15 5.15 -13.19 -1.55
N LEU A 16 5.73 -13.10 -0.37
CA LEU A 16 5.11 -12.40 0.76
C LEU A 16 4.92 -10.91 0.46
N MET A 17 5.93 -10.27 -0.10
CA MET A 17 5.85 -8.85 -0.49
C MET A 17 4.81 -8.61 -1.58
N ALA A 18 4.69 -9.53 -2.56
CA ALA A 18 3.66 -9.45 -3.58
C ALA A 18 2.27 -9.53 -2.98
N LYS A 19 2.08 -10.40 -1.98
CA LYS A 19 0.81 -10.53 -1.25
C LYS A 19 0.46 -9.23 -0.53
N TYR A 20 1.38 -8.64 0.20
CA TYR A 20 1.14 -7.38 0.90
C TYR A 20 0.89 -6.21 -0.04
N ARG A 21 1.59 -6.14 -1.18
CA ARG A 21 1.30 -5.14 -2.21
C ARG A 21 -0.13 -5.24 -2.72
N LYS A 22 -0.60 -6.46 -2.94
CA LYS A 22 -1.98 -6.71 -3.39
C LYS A 22 -2.99 -6.23 -2.35
N ILE A 23 -2.73 -6.53 -1.07
CA ILE A 23 -3.58 -6.07 0.03
C ILE A 23 -3.61 -4.54 0.08
N LEU A 24 -2.46 -3.88 0.00
CA LEU A 24 -2.38 -2.42 0.00
C LEU A 24 -3.09 -1.80 -1.20
N LEU A 25 -2.98 -2.41 -2.37
CA LEU A 25 -3.68 -1.95 -3.56
C LEU A 25 -5.19 -2.03 -3.38
N ASN A 26 -5.71 -3.14 -2.85
CA ASN A 26 -7.12 -3.31 -2.56
C ASN A 26 -7.62 -2.27 -1.54
N LYS A 27 -6.83 -2.02 -0.49
CA LYS A 27 -7.15 -0.98 0.50
C LYS A 27 -7.17 0.41 -0.13
N SER A 28 -6.23 0.71 -1.01
CA SER A 28 -6.20 1.99 -1.74
C SER A 28 -7.46 2.21 -2.57
N PHE A 29 -7.96 1.18 -3.25
CA PHE A 29 -9.22 1.26 -3.99
C PHE A 29 -10.40 1.52 -3.06
N GLN A 30 -10.47 0.83 -1.91
CA GLN A 30 -11.51 1.05 -0.92
C GLN A 30 -11.49 2.49 -0.41
N TYR A 31 -10.31 3.02 -0.11
CA TYR A 31 -10.16 4.41 0.34
C TYR A 31 -10.60 5.40 -0.73
N GLN A 32 -10.27 5.16 -1.99
CA GLN A 32 -10.74 6.01 -3.09
C GLN A 32 -12.27 6.03 -3.17
N GLN A 33 -12.91 4.86 -3.07
CA GLN A 33 -14.37 4.77 -3.07
C GLN A 33 -14.99 5.52 -1.90
N MET A 34 -14.37 5.44 -0.72
CA MET A 34 -14.81 6.18 0.47
C MET A 34 -14.66 7.68 0.29
N MET A 35 -13.57 8.14 -0.33
CA MET A 35 -13.37 9.57 -0.63
C MET A 35 -14.42 10.07 -1.61
N ASP A 36 -14.68 9.31 -2.66
CA ASP A 36 -15.70 9.66 -3.66
C ASP A 36 -17.10 9.76 -3.02
N MET A 37 -17.42 8.82 -2.14
CA MET A 37 -18.67 8.84 -1.40
C MET A 37 -18.75 10.07 -0.49
N SER A 38 -17.66 10.39 0.22
CA SER A 38 -17.58 11.57 1.08
C SER A 38 -17.80 12.85 0.26
N ASP A 39 -17.15 12.97 -0.89
CA ASP A 39 -17.29 14.13 -1.78
C ASP A 39 -18.75 14.27 -2.25
N THR A 40 -19.38 13.18 -2.61
CA THR A 40 -20.78 13.17 -3.01
C THR A 40 -21.70 13.63 -1.88
N LEU A 41 -21.45 13.18 -0.66
CA LEU A 41 -22.23 13.58 0.51
C LEU A 41 -22.01 15.06 0.86
N VAL A 42 -20.79 15.56 0.71
CA VAL A 42 -20.47 16.97 0.96
C VAL A 42 -21.13 17.90 -0.06
N GLU A 43 -21.26 17.46 -1.32
CA GLU A 43 -21.99 18.23 -2.33
C GLU A 43 -23.43 18.54 -1.93
N ASN A 44 -24.07 17.58 -1.25
CA ASN A 44 -25.41 17.77 -0.66
C ASN A 44 -26.40 18.36 -1.68
N VAL A 45 -26.45 17.78 -2.88
CA VAL A 45 -27.15 18.33 -4.06
C VAL A 45 -28.62 18.61 -3.77
N ASN A 46 -29.26 17.76 -2.97
CA ASN A 46 -30.69 17.88 -2.61
C ASN A 46 -30.90 18.53 -1.25
N ASP A 47 -29.85 19.03 -0.63
CA ASP A 47 -29.94 19.74 0.65
C ASP A 47 -30.55 18.89 1.79
N PHE A 48 -30.28 17.58 1.76
CA PHE A 48 -30.77 16.64 2.77
C PHE A 48 -30.05 16.78 4.12
N PHE A 49 -28.83 17.29 4.13
CA PHE A 49 -27.97 17.33 5.31
C PHE A 49 -27.81 18.75 5.79
N ASP A 50 -27.78 18.92 7.12
CA ASP A 50 -27.47 20.22 7.72
C ASP A 50 -25.96 20.49 7.70
N GLU A 51 -25.56 21.69 8.12
CA GLU A 51 -24.15 22.08 8.12
C GLU A 51 -23.27 21.18 8.98
N LYS A 52 -23.78 20.72 10.11
CA LYS A 52 -23.02 19.83 11.02
C LYS A 52 -22.78 18.48 10.39
N GLU A 53 -23.77 17.95 9.71
CA GLU A 53 -23.65 16.68 8.99
C GLU A 53 -22.65 16.78 7.86
N VAL A 54 -22.69 17.87 7.09
CA VAL A 54 -21.72 18.12 6.00
C VAL A 54 -20.29 18.23 6.56
N ILE A 55 -20.11 18.90 7.68
CA ILE A 55 -18.81 18.99 8.34
C ILE A 55 -18.32 17.61 8.78
N CYS A 56 -19.21 16.78 9.29
CA CYS A 56 -18.87 15.38 9.63
C CYS A 56 -18.38 14.61 8.41
N PHE A 57 -19.03 14.75 7.27
CA PHE A 57 -18.62 14.08 6.04
C PHE A 57 -17.28 14.60 5.54
N GLN A 58 -17.03 15.90 5.63
CA GLN A 58 -15.73 16.49 5.29
C GLN A 58 -14.61 15.93 6.17
N THR A 59 -14.85 15.87 7.47
CA THR A 59 -13.86 15.33 8.43
C THR A 59 -13.57 13.86 8.15
N TYR A 60 -14.61 13.09 7.84
CA TYR A 60 -14.46 11.68 7.45
C TYR A 60 -13.61 11.56 6.19
N GLY A 61 -13.91 12.35 5.16
CA GLY A 61 -13.17 12.37 3.92
C GLY A 61 -11.70 12.69 4.10
N GLN A 62 -11.37 13.65 4.98
CA GLN A 62 -9.99 14.01 5.30
C GLN A 62 -9.24 12.87 5.98
N LYS A 63 -9.89 12.14 6.88
CA LYS A 63 -9.29 10.97 7.53
C LYS A 63 -9.01 9.86 6.54
N VAL A 64 -9.94 9.59 5.65
CA VAL A 64 -9.77 8.58 4.60
C VAL A 64 -8.65 8.98 3.65
N GLU A 65 -8.54 10.24 3.31
CA GLU A 65 -7.45 10.75 2.47
C GLU A 65 -6.09 10.51 3.10
N ARG A 66 -5.95 10.72 4.41
CA ARG A 66 -4.70 10.39 5.12
C ARG A 66 -4.38 8.91 5.06
N LEU A 67 -5.38 8.05 5.23
CA LEU A 67 -5.19 6.60 5.12
C LEU A 67 -4.78 6.20 3.71
N TYR A 68 -5.39 6.82 2.71
CA TYR A 68 -5.03 6.60 1.31
C TYR A 68 -3.57 6.98 1.04
N ASN A 69 -3.15 8.15 1.51
CA ASN A 69 -1.78 8.61 1.35
C ASN A 69 -0.77 7.71 2.06
N ARG A 70 -1.10 7.22 3.26
CA ARG A 70 -0.27 6.24 3.97
C ARG A 70 -0.14 4.93 3.20
N SER A 71 -1.23 4.45 2.62
CA SER A 71 -1.19 3.22 1.82
C SER A 71 -0.32 3.38 0.58
N LYS A 72 -0.35 4.54 -0.06
CA LYS A 72 0.55 4.88 -1.17
C LYS A 72 2.01 4.86 -0.74
N MET A 73 2.33 5.50 0.38
CA MET A 73 3.68 5.53 0.92
C MET A 73 4.19 4.12 1.21
N LEU A 74 3.35 3.27 1.81
CA LEU A 74 3.74 1.89 2.10
C LEU A 74 4.03 1.11 0.83
N ARG A 75 3.24 1.31 -0.24
CA ARG A 75 3.51 0.68 -1.53
C ARG A 75 4.84 1.13 -2.12
N GLU A 76 5.15 2.42 -2.01
CA GLU A 76 6.42 2.98 -2.47
C GLU A 76 7.60 2.39 -1.69
N TYR A 77 7.49 2.28 -0.37
CA TYR A 77 8.51 1.63 0.45
C TYR A 77 8.73 0.17 0.06
N MET A 78 7.65 -0.56 -0.20
CA MET A 78 7.76 -1.95 -0.64
C MET A 78 8.48 -2.07 -1.97
N LEU A 79 8.24 -1.15 -2.91
CA LEU A 79 8.96 -1.10 -4.18
C LEU A 79 10.45 -0.81 -3.97
N GLN A 80 10.78 0.13 -3.09
CA GLN A 80 12.17 0.45 -2.75
C GLN A 80 12.89 -0.76 -2.14
N ILE A 81 12.24 -1.48 -1.23
CA ILE A 81 12.80 -2.69 -0.64
C ILE A 81 13.07 -3.74 -1.72
N ARG A 82 12.14 -3.90 -2.64
CA ARG A 82 12.29 -4.84 -3.77
C ARG A 82 13.48 -4.47 -4.63
N GLU A 83 13.64 -3.19 -4.93
CA GLU A 83 14.78 -2.69 -5.71
C GLU A 83 16.10 -2.95 -5.01
N LEU A 84 16.15 -2.72 -3.68
CA LEU A 84 17.36 -3.01 -2.88
C LEU A 84 17.69 -4.51 -2.87
N GLN A 85 16.69 -5.36 -2.77
CA GLN A 85 16.89 -6.82 -2.85
C GLN A 85 17.44 -7.22 -4.21
N GLN A 86 16.93 -6.64 -5.27
CA GLN A 86 17.40 -6.91 -6.62
C GLN A 86 18.85 -6.45 -6.81
N GLN A 87 19.21 -5.29 -6.29
CA GLN A 87 20.58 -4.79 -6.32
C GLN A 87 21.54 -5.74 -5.60
N ARG A 88 21.15 -6.25 -4.43
CA ARG A 88 21.96 -7.22 -3.69
C ARG A 88 22.21 -8.50 -4.48
N LEU A 89 21.17 -9.01 -5.13
CA LEU A 89 21.29 -10.20 -5.97
C LEU A 89 22.23 -9.94 -7.14
N ASP A 90 22.13 -8.80 -7.79
CA ASP A 90 23.00 -8.42 -8.90
C ASP A 90 24.45 -8.27 -8.45
N GLU A 91 24.69 -7.66 -7.30
CA GLU A 91 26.03 -7.54 -6.72
C GLU A 91 26.64 -8.90 -6.39
N GLU A 92 25.86 -9.82 -5.82
CA GLU A 92 26.31 -11.18 -5.54
C GLU A 92 26.64 -11.93 -6.81
N GLN A 93 25.79 -11.85 -7.83
CA GLN A 93 26.06 -12.46 -9.12
C GLN A 93 27.34 -11.93 -9.76
N ASN A 94 27.53 -10.62 -9.75
CA ASN A 94 28.73 -9.98 -10.26
C ASN A 94 29.96 -10.42 -9.51
N ARG A 95 29.89 -10.57 -8.19
CA ARG A 95 31.00 -11.06 -7.38
C ARG A 95 31.38 -12.51 -7.72
N ILE A 96 30.36 -13.37 -7.86
CA ILE A 96 30.56 -14.77 -8.24
C ILE A 96 31.19 -14.86 -9.64
N MET A 97 30.70 -14.09 -10.59
CA MET A 97 31.25 -14.06 -11.95
C MET A 97 32.71 -13.61 -11.95
N ARG A 98 33.08 -12.61 -11.14
CA ARG A 98 34.47 -12.16 -11.00
C ARG A 98 35.35 -13.26 -10.44
N ILE A 99 34.89 -14.02 -9.47
CA ILE A 99 35.65 -15.13 -8.89
C ILE A 99 35.82 -16.24 -9.92
N LEU A 100 34.80 -16.53 -10.72
CA LEU A 100 34.85 -17.58 -11.75
C LEU A 100 35.74 -17.21 -12.94
N THR A 101 35.90 -15.93 -13.22
CA THR A 101 36.69 -15.44 -14.35
C THR A 101 38.18 -15.26 -14.01
N ILE A 102 38.53 -15.31 -12.74
CA ILE A 102 39.92 -15.29 -12.28
C ILE A 102 40.49 -16.72 -12.25
#